data_89eb0fe168d9eac8d129e1722fef1ec7
#
_entry.id   89eb0fe168d9eac8d129e1722fef1ec7
#
_cell.length_a   1.000
_cell.length_b   1.000
_cell.length_c   1.000
_cell.angle_alpha   90.00
_cell.angle_beta   90.00
_cell.angle_gamma   90.00
#
_symmetry.space_group_name_H-M   'P 1'
#
loop_
_entity.id
_entity.type
_entity.pdbx_description
1 polymer ?
#
loop_
_entity_poly.entity_id
_entity_poly.type
_entity_poly.pdbx_seq_one_letter_code
_entity_poly.pdbx_strand_id
1 'polypeptide(L)'
;MKSPLKYNGIVKGFSFKHYGVDFGWWKQDKNQPVYAIDDGEVIYNRYQITGGYVIHIKHDNGTVSEYGHLLKNSQIKEGMLVKKGQKIAKMGASGICSGVHLHLGLYKGKSINYNDKSKWLDPLKYINIYDGQVISDSDKKLIKHTKKAEKIPSEPLRIRYKNKKGRVVGNIYNGDQVETFGVNLEGWNIVDNLRDYVCSNKFLK
;
A
#
# COMPACT_ATOMS: atom_id res chain seq x y z
N MET A 1 -6.93 -9.82 -4.33
CA MET A 1 -7.55 -8.51 -3.97
C MET A 1 -6.89 -7.40 -4.79
N LYS A 2 -7.60 -6.32 -5.08
CA LYS A 2 -7.17 -5.19 -5.90
C LYS A 2 -6.60 -4.05 -5.03
N SER A 3 -5.83 -3.13 -5.62
CA SER A 3 -5.41 -1.90 -4.92
C SER A 3 -6.61 -1.05 -4.49
N PRO A 4 -6.61 -0.52 -3.26
CA PRO A 4 -7.68 0.38 -2.78
C PRO A 4 -7.61 1.78 -3.37
N LEU A 5 -6.48 2.16 -3.96
CA LEU A 5 -6.22 3.47 -4.51
C LEU A 5 -5.64 3.37 -5.92
N LYS A 6 -5.88 4.40 -6.74
CA LYS A 6 -5.25 4.53 -8.05
C LYS A 6 -3.76 4.86 -7.93
N TYR A 7 -3.40 5.72 -6.97
CA TYR A 7 -2.02 6.11 -6.68
C TYR A 7 -1.68 5.71 -5.26
N ASN A 8 -0.71 4.85 -5.10
CA ASN A 8 -0.30 4.27 -3.83
C ASN A 8 1.09 4.75 -3.42
N GLY A 9 1.19 5.35 -2.24
CA GLY A 9 2.45 5.55 -1.55
C GLY A 9 2.27 5.03 -0.14
N ILE A 10 3.05 4.05 0.29
CA ILE A 10 2.97 3.55 1.65
C ILE A 10 3.73 4.49 2.56
N VAL A 11 3.03 5.07 3.53
CA VAL A 11 3.63 5.94 4.55
C VAL A 11 3.86 5.22 5.86
N LYS A 12 3.09 4.16 6.12
CA LYS A 12 3.27 3.31 7.30
C LYS A 12 2.83 1.88 7.01
N GLY A 13 3.72 0.93 7.24
CA GLY A 13 3.45 -0.50 7.05
C GLY A 13 2.74 -1.14 8.24
N PHE A 14 2.33 -2.39 8.03
CA PHE A 14 1.76 -3.25 9.07
C PHE A 14 2.78 -3.55 10.16
N SER A 15 2.35 -3.50 11.43
CA SER A 15 3.18 -3.86 12.58
C SER A 15 2.32 -4.20 13.81
N PHE A 16 2.93 -4.72 14.89
CA PHE A 16 2.25 -4.96 16.18
C PHE A 16 1.71 -3.70 16.88
N LYS A 17 2.08 -2.51 16.39
CA LYS A 17 1.55 -1.23 16.87
C LYS A 17 0.64 -0.55 15.84
N HIS A 18 0.48 -1.17 14.65
CA HIS A 18 -0.29 -0.61 13.55
C HIS A 18 -0.88 -1.75 12.70
N TYR A 19 -2.15 -2.09 12.95
CA TYR A 19 -2.84 -3.22 12.34
C TYR A 19 -3.46 -2.85 10.98
N GLY A 20 -2.63 -2.38 10.07
CA GLY A 20 -3.01 -2.01 8.71
C GLY A 20 -1.83 -1.41 7.96
N VAL A 21 -2.13 -0.85 6.81
CA VAL A 21 -1.18 -0.10 5.98
C VAL A 21 -1.76 1.27 5.70
N ASP A 22 -0.98 2.31 5.96
CA ASP A 22 -1.37 3.67 5.63
C ASP A 22 -0.83 4.03 4.24
N PHE A 23 -1.74 4.28 3.31
CA PHE A 23 -1.45 4.78 1.98
C PHE A 23 -1.55 6.30 2.00
N GLY A 24 -0.42 6.96 1.91
CA GLY A 24 -0.33 8.40 1.88
C GLY A 24 -0.46 8.97 0.49
N TRP A 25 -0.64 10.29 0.47
CA TRP A 25 -0.56 11.08 -0.72
C TRP A 25 0.92 11.38 -1.06
N TRP A 26 1.29 11.17 -2.31
CA TRP A 26 2.59 11.53 -2.84
C TRP A 26 2.44 12.39 -4.10
N LYS A 27 2.38 13.72 -3.95
CA LYS A 27 2.26 14.74 -5.02
C LYS A 27 0.92 14.80 -5.79
N GLN A 28 -0.05 13.94 -5.50
CA GLN A 28 -1.29 13.81 -6.26
C GLN A 28 -2.53 14.21 -5.42
N ASP A 29 -3.72 14.00 -5.96
CA ASP A 29 -4.97 14.35 -5.32
C ASP A 29 -5.10 13.80 -3.89
N LYS A 30 -5.12 14.72 -2.92
CA LYS A 30 -5.28 14.38 -1.50
C LYS A 30 -6.61 13.68 -1.20
N ASN A 31 -7.61 13.86 -2.06
CA ASN A 31 -8.95 13.29 -1.88
C ASN A 31 -9.26 12.23 -2.93
N GLN A 32 -8.26 11.45 -3.36
CA GLN A 32 -8.46 10.45 -4.39
C GLN A 32 -9.55 9.43 -4.01
N PRO A 33 -10.25 8.85 -5.00
CA PRO A 33 -11.23 7.80 -4.77
C PRO A 33 -10.61 6.60 -4.08
N VAL A 34 -11.36 6.02 -3.14
CA VAL A 34 -11.06 4.75 -2.48
C VAL A 34 -11.96 3.67 -3.07
N TYR A 35 -11.37 2.51 -3.37
CA TYR A 35 -12.03 1.39 -4.04
C TYR A 35 -12.03 0.15 -3.15
N ALA A 36 -13.10 -0.67 -3.26
CA ALA A 36 -13.17 -1.97 -2.60
C ALA A 36 -12.06 -2.90 -3.12
N ILE A 37 -11.29 -3.51 -2.22
CA ILE A 37 -10.19 -4.41 -2.57
C ILE A 37 -10.66 -5.75 -3.12
N ASP A 38 -11.89 -6.16 -2.79
CA ASP A 38 -12.53 -7.36 -3.30
C ASP A 38 -14.06 -7.23 -3.28
N ASP A 39 -14.79 -8.19 -3.86
CA ASP A 39 -16.24 -8.31 -3.73
C ASP A 39 -16.60 -8.50 -2.26
N GLY A 40 -17.78 -8.01 -1.84
CA GLY A 40 -18.23 -8.21 -0.47
C GLY A 40 -19.45 -7.40 -0.08
N GLU A 41 -19.83 -7.53 1.18
CA GLU A 41 -20.94 -6.84 1.81
C GLU A 41 -20.42 -5.76 2.77
N VAL A 42 -20.96 -4.56 2.69
CA VAL A 42 -20.68 -3.48 3.65
C VAL A 42 -21.35 -3.80 4.98
N ILE A 43 -20.58 -4.11 6.00
CA ILE A 43 -21.08 -4.47 7.33
C ILE A 43 -20.96 -3.34 8.36
N TYR A 44 -20.26 -2.25 8.01
CA TYR A 44 -20.06 -1.09 8.85
C TYR A 44 -19.76 0.15 8.02
N ASN A 45 -20.44 1.28 8.31
CA ASN A 45 -20.14 2.59 7.72
C ASN A 45 -20.51 3.70 8.70
N ARG A 46 -19.63 4.03 9.63
CA ARG A 46 -19.88 5.00 10.70
C ARG A 46 -18.62 5.79 11.05
N TYR A 47 -18.81 6.81 11.86
CA TYR A 47 -17.70 7.57 12.43
C TYR A 47 -17.18 6.88 13.70
N GLN A 48 -15.87 6.75 13.81
CA GLN A 48 -15.14 6.33 15.00
C GLN A 48 -14.18 7.44 15.45
N ILE A 49 -13.94 7.59 16.75
CA ILE A 49 -13.07 8.66 17.27
C ILE A 49 -11.65 8.55 16.69
N THR A 50 -11.09 7.36 16.68
CA THR A 50 -9.72 7.11 16.19
C THR A 50 -9.65 7.01 14.67
N GLY A 51 -10.45 6.14 14.06
CA GLY A 51 -10.44 5.86 12.62
C GLY A 51 -11.17 6.89 11.74
N GLY A 52 -11.90 7.83 12.35
CA GLY A 52 -12.72 8.79 11.60
C GLY A 52 -13.91 8.13 10.91
N TYR A 53 -14.23 8.53 9.70
CA TYR A 53 -15.21 7.82 8.86
C TYR A 53 -14.61 6.52 8.37
N VAL A 54 -15.23 5.40 8.79
CA VAL A 54 -14.72 4.04 8.58
C VAL A 54 -15.76 3.20 7.86
N ILE A 55 -15.30 2.40 6.89
CA ILE A 55 -16.10 1.38 6.20
C ILE A 55 -15.45 0.02 6.44
N HIS A 56 -16.27 -0.98 6.82
CA HIS A 56 -15.85 -2.38 6.81
C HIS A 56 -16.60 -3.14 5.73
N ILE A 57 -15.88 -3.95 4.96
CA ILE A 57 -16.44 -4.83 3.93
C ILE A 57 -16.08 -6.27 4.28
N LYS A 58 -17.10 -7.10 4.45
CA LYS A 58 -16.96 -8.55 4.66
C LYS A 58 -16.86 -9.23 3.30
N HIS A 59 -15.81 -10.03 3.10
CA HIS A 59 -15.53 -10.77 1.89
C HIS A 59 -15.86 -12.26 2.04
N ASP A 60 -16.18 -12.94 0.93
CA ASP A 60 -16.52 -14.36 0.92
C ASP A 60 -15.34 -15.27 1.30
N ASN A 61 -14.11 -14.77 1.18
CA ASN A 61 -12.89 -15.49 1.58
C ASN A 61 -12.64 -15.53 3.10
N GLY A 62 -13.59 -15.09 3.92
CA GLY A 62 -13.49 -15.10 5.38
C GLY A 62 -12.65 -13.96 5.96
N THR A 63 -12.45 -12.88 5.20
CA THR A 63 -11.80 -11.67 5.69
C THR A 63 -12.74 -10.48 5.73
N VAL A 64 -12.34 -9.45 6.49
CA VAL A 64 -12.98 -8.13 6.53
C VAL A 64 -11.94 -7.09 6.26
N SER A 65 -12.17 -6.24 5.26
CA SER A 65 -11.34 -5.06 5.03
C SER A 65 -11.88 -3.83 5.78
N GLU A 66 -10.99 -3.05 6.38
CA GLU A 66 -11.26 -1.78 7.02
C GLU A 66 -10.65 -0.64 6.22
N TYR A 67 -11.45 0.40 5.97
CA TYR A 67 -11.01 1.63 5.30
C TYR A 67 -11.22 2.79 6.25
N GLY A 68 -10.16 3.36 6.79
CA GLY A 68 -10.18 4.43 7.78
C GLY A 68 -9.78 5.80 7.23
N HIS A 69 -10.00 6.83 8.03
CA HIS A 69 -9.71 8.24 7.78
C HIS A 69 -10.36 8.81 6.51
N LEU A 70 -11.52 8.25 6.12
CA LEU A 70 -12.24 8.64 4.90
C LEU A 70 -12.82 10.05 5.02
N LEU A 71 -13.10 10.68 3.87
CA LEU A 71 -13.96 11.87 3.83
C LEU A 71 -15.39 11.48 4.20
N LYS A 72 -16.09 12.43 4.85
CA LYS A 72 -17.54 12.35 5.04
C LYS A 72 -18.25 12.19 3.67
N ASN A 73 -19.46 11.66 3.68
CA ASN A 73 -20.34 11.53 2.51
C ASN A 73 -20.01 10.37 1.55
N SER A 74 -19.61 9.20 2.08
CA SER A 74 -19.76 7.97 1.31
C SER A 74 -21.25 7.69 1.05
N GLN A 75 -21.59 7.40 -0.21
CA GLN A 75 -22.95 6.99 -0.59
C GLN A 75 -23.20 5.48 -0.33
N ILE A 76 -22.16 4.77 0.08
CA ILE A 76 -22.25 3.34 0.42
C ILE A 76 -22.94 3.20 1.78
N LYS A 77 -23.90 2.27 1.87
CA LYS A 77 -24.66 1.99 3.11
C LYS A 77 -24.38 0.57 3.60
N GLU A 78 -24.55 0.35 4.91
CA GLU A 78 -24.51 -0.99 5.49
C GLU A 78 -25.55 -1.89 4.81
N GLY A 79 -25.22 -3.15 4.56
CA GLY A 79 -26.00 -4.13 3.80
C GLY A 79 -25.82 -4.06 2.28
N MET A 80 -25.17 -3.05 1.72
CA MET A 80 -24.89 -3.00 0.29
C MET A 80 -23.82 -3.99 -0.12
N LEU A 81 -24.06 -4.67 -1.25
CA LEU A 81 -23.05 -5.47 -1.93
C LEU A 81 -22.21 -4.55 -2.79
N VAL A 82 -20.91 -4.72 -2.74
CA VAL A 82 -19.93 -3.99 -3.55
C VAL A 82 -19.07 -4.95 -4.36
N LYS A 83 -18.64 -4.49 -5.53
CA LYS A 83 -17.75 -5.23 -6.40
C LYS A 83 -16.31 -4.79 -6.22
N LYS A 84 -15.39 -5.71 -6.39
CA LYS A 84 -13.96 -5.45 -6.46
C LYS A 84 -13.65 -4.30 -7.42
N GLY A 85 -12.97 -3.28 -6.92
CA GLY A 85 -12.67 -2.06 -7.68
C GLY A 85 -13.84 -1.08 -7.79
N GLN A 86 -14.96 -1.32 -7.14
CA GLN A 86 -16.02 -0.32 -7.02
C GLN A 86 -15.56 0.81 -6.11
N LYS A 87 -15.80 2.06 -6.54
CA LYS A 87 -15.56 3.23 -5.69
C LYS A 87 -16.52 3.20 -4.49
N ILE A 88 -15.95 3.30 -3.29
CA ILE A 88 -16.71 3.24 -2.04
C ILE A 88 -16.65 4.56 -1.25
N ALA A 89 -15.58 5.33 -1.39
CA ALA A 89 -15.38 6.57 -0.64
C ALA A 89 -14.35 7.48 -1.33
N LYS A 90 -13.89 8.49 -0.60
CA LYS A 90 -12.70 9.28 -0.90
C LYS A 90 -11.76 9.27 0.29
N MET A 91 -10.47 9.27 0.03
CA MET A 91 -9.43 9.44 1.03
C MET A 91 -9.56 10.78 1.74
N GLY A 92 -9.36 10.82 3.04
CA GLY A 92 -9.50 12.02 3.86
C GLY A 92 -8.50 12.11 5.00
N ALA A 93 -8.87 12.87 6.02
CA ALA A 93 -8.11 13.06 7.26
C ALA A 93 -9.06 13.15 8.47
N SER A 94 -10.09 12.30 8.50
CA SER A 94 -11.03 12.27 9.62
C SER A 94 -10.50 11.41 10.78
N GLY A 95 -10.97 11.68 11.99
CA GLY A 95 -10.52 11.00 13.20
C GLY A 95 -9.15 11.49 13.68
N ILE A 96 -8.42 10.64 14.40
CA ILE A 96 -7.08 10.98 14.93
C ILE A 96 -6.02 10.57 13.91
N CYS A 97 -5.52 11.53 13.13
CA CYS A 97 -4.47 11.30 12.14
C CYS A 97 -3.64 12.58 11.91
N SER A 98 -2.42 12.43 11.41
CA SER A 98 -1.48 13.54 11.18
C SER A 98 -1.61 14.20 9.80
N GLY A 99 -2.48 13.69 8.92
CA GLY A 99 -2.66 14.21 7.56
C GLY A 99 -3.52 13.31 6.70
N VAL A 100 -3.71 13.70 5.44
CA VAL A 100 -4.53 12.95 4.49
C VAL A 100 -3.86 11.63 4.13
N HIS A 101 -4.53 10.52 4.43
CA HIS A 101 -4.11 9.17 4.06
C HIS A 101 -5.30 8.20 4.12
N LEU A 102 -5.15 7.02 3.55
CA LEU A 102 -6.05 5.89 3.74
C LEU A 102 -5.39 4.89 4.69
N HIS A 103 -6.03 4.59 5.79
CA HIS A 103 -5.74 3.39 6.57
C HIS A 103 -6.48 2.20 5.96
N LEU A 104 -5.76 1.15 5.56
CA LEU A 104 -6.32 -0.12 5.11
C LEU A 104 -5.95 -1.21 6.11
N GLY A 105 -6.93 -1.71 6.83
CA GLY A 105 -6.83 -2.91 7.66
C GLY A 105 -7.36 -4.15 6.93
N LEU A 106 -6.85 -5.33 7.27
CA LEU A 106 -7.39 -6.62 6.84
C LEU A 106 -7.47 -7.55 8.05
N TYR A 107 -8.65 -8.09 8.32
CA TYR A 107 -8.93 -8.89 9.50
C TYR A 107 -9.50 -10.25 9.10
N LYS A 108 -9.01 -11.34 9.70
CA LYS A 108 -9.53 -12.69 9.49
C LYS A 108 -10.78 -12.92 10.38
N GLY A 109 -11.96 -13.00 9.78
CA GLY A 109 -13.21 -13.18 10.50
C GLY A 109 -14.43 -12.72 9.74
N LYS A 110 -15.59 -12.73 10.41
CA LYS A 110 -16.87 -12.25 9.86
C LYS A 110 -17.17 -10.79 10.22
N SER A 111 -16.50 -10.28 11.25
CA SER A 111 -16.54 -8.89 11.71
C SER A 111 -15.23 -8.57 12.45
N ILE A 112 -14.88 -7.29 12.57
CA ILE A 112 -13.66 -6.86 13.27
C ILE A 112 -13.89 -6.85 14.77
N ASN A 113 -13.04 -7.58 15.49
CA ASN A 113 -12.88 -7.46 16.93
C ASN A 113 -11.51 -6.83 17.22
N TYR A 114 -11.50 -5.56 17.57
CA TYR A 114 -10.26 -4.81 17.84
C TYR A 114 -9.46 -5.32 19.04
N ASN A 115 -10.06 -6.12 19.92
CA ASN A 115 -9.37 -6.75 21.06
C ASN A 115 -8.57 -8.00 20.64
N ASP A 116 -8.98 -8.67 19.56
CA ASP A 116 -8.28 -9.86 19.03
C ASP A 116 -7.26 -9.45 17.96
N LYS A 117 -6.10 -9.08 18.44
CA LYS A 117 -5.00 -8.59 17.61
C LYS A 117 -4.35 -9.67 16.75
N SER A 118 -4.54 -10.95 17.08
CA SER A 118 -3.92 -12.08 16.37
C SER A 118 -4.52 -12.31 14.98
N LYS A 119 -5.72 -11.79 14.73
CA LYS A 119 -6.44 -11.96 13.45
C LYS A 119 -6.19 -10.86 12.43
N TRP A 120 -5.44 -9.83 12.77
CA TRP A 120 -5.06 -8.81 11.81
C TRP A 120 -3.99 -9.36 10.85
N LEU A 121 -4.22 -9.14 9.58
CA LEU A 121 -3.36 -9.59 8.49
C LEU A 121 -2.66 -8.39 7.85
N ASP A 122 -1.43 -8.59 7.39
CA ASP A 122 -0.74 -7.58 6.59
C ASP A 122 -1.41 -7.45 5.22
N PRO A 123 -2.11 -6.34 4.91
CA PRO A 123 -2.82 -6.19 3.65
C PRO A 123 -1.94 -6.36 2.41
N LEU A 124 -0.65 -5.99 2.47
CA LEU A 124 0.26 -6.05 1.33
C LEU A 124 0.53 -7.48 0.83
N LYS A 125 0.27 -8.48 1.65
CA LYS A 125 0.38 -9.90 1.26
C LYS A 125 -0.81 -10.39 0.44
N TYR A 126 -1.91 -9.63 0.40
CA TYR A 126 -3.19 -10.04 -0.20
C TYR A 126 -3.62 -9.14 -1.36
N ILE A 127 -3.22 -7.87 -1.36
CA ILE A 127 -3.58 -6.93 -2.41
C ILE A 127 -2.48 -6.83 -3.48
N ASN A 128 -2.91 -6.71 -4.74
CA ASN A 128 -2.03 -6.28 -5.80
C ASN A 128 -2.14 -4.74 -5.91
N ILE A 129 -1.17 -4.02 -5.38
CA ILE A 129 -1.17 -2.55 -5.38
C ILE A 129 -1.04 -1.94 -6.77
N TYR A 130 -0.69 -2.74 -7.78
CA TYR A 130 -0.57 -2.31 -9.18
C TYR A 130 -1.81 -2.64 -10.02
N ASP A 131 -2.74 -3.46 -9.51
CA ASP A 131 -3.92 -3.88 -10.25
C ASP A 131 -4.89 -2.69 -10.44
N GLY A 132 -5.07 -2.29 -11.70
CA GLY A 132 -5.93 -1.16 -12.09
C GLY A 132 -5.30 0.21 -12.00
N GLN A 133 -4.02 0.33 -11.72
CA GLN A 133 -3.29 1.57 -11.99
C GLN A 133 -3.25 1.78 -13.51
N VAL A 134 -3.61 2.98 -13.95
CA VAL A 134 -3.22 3.44 -15.30
C VAL A 134 -1.72 3.65 -15.21
N ILE A 135 -0.97 2.66 -15.69
CA ILE A 135 0.47 2.76 -15.80
C ILE A 135 0.71 3.80 -16.89
N SER A 136 1.28 4.94 -16.55
CA SER A 136 1.76 5.89 -17.56
C SER A 136 2.82 5.22 -18.44
N ASP A 137 3.06 5.72 -19.65
CA ASP A 137 4.08 5.14 -20.53
C ASP A 137 5.48 5.15 -19.88
N SER A 138 5.75 6.10 -18.99
CA SER A 138 6.93 6.10 -18.11
C SER A 138 6.93 4.98 -17.07
N ASP A 139 5.74 4.53 -16.66
CA ASP A 139 5.56 3.46 -15.66
C ASP A 139 5.57 2.06 -16.29
N LYS A 140 5.28 1.93 -17.60
CA LYS A 140 5.40 0.65 -18.34
C LYS A 140 6.83 0.10 -18.34
N LYS A 141 7.83 0.95 -18.07
CA LYS A 141 9.22 0.55 -17.83
C LYS A 141 9.46 -0.11 -16.47
N LEU A 142 8.47 -0.13 -15.58
CA LEU A 142 8.54 -0.76 -14.25
C LEU A 142 8.17 -2.25 -14.28
N ILE A 143 8.56 -2.97 -15.32
CA ILE A 143 8.45 -4.43 -15.35
C ILE A 143 9.42 -4.97 -14.29
N LYS A 144 8.89 -5.85 -13.44
CA LYS A 144 9.71 -6.56 -12.45
C LYS A 144 10.80 -7.37 -13.17
N HIS A 145 12.03 -7.12 -12.83
CA HIS A 145 13.19 -7.87 -13.30
C HIS A 145 13.94 -8.42 -12.09
N THR A 146 14.36 -9.68 -12.18
CA THR A 146 15.35 -10.22 -11.24
C THR A 146 16.73 -9.96 -11.82
N LYS A 147 17.54 -9.23 -11.07
CA LYS A 147 18.93 -8.93 -11.45
C LYS A 147 19.87 -9.54 -10.43
N LYS A 148 21.02 -10.01 -10.91
CA LYS A 148 22.08 -10.51 -10.05
C LYS A 148 23.06 -9.38 -9.72
N ALA A 149 23.40 -9.25 -8.46
CA ALA A 149 24.40 -8.31 -8.02
C ALA A 149 25.80 -8.88 -8.31
N GLU A 150 26.57 -8.18 -9.14
CA GLU A 150 27.91 -8.63 -9.56
C GLU A 150 28.91 -7.49 -9.48
N LYS A 151 30.19 -7.83 -9.22
CA LYS A 151 31.32 -6.89 -9.18
C LYS A 151 31.13 -5.74 -8.19
N ILE A 152 30.38 -5.99 -7.10
CA ILE A 152 30.27 -5.03 -6.00
C ILE A 152 31.66 -4.91 -5.34
N PRO A 153 32.17 -3.69 -5.09
CA PRO A 153 33.39 -3.47 -4.31
C PRO A 153 33.33 -4.09 -2.93
N SER A 154 34.43 -4.05 -2.16
CA SER A 154 34.51 -4.59 -0.79
C SER A 154 33.43 -4.10 0.16
N GLU A 155 32.88 -2.92 -0.09
CA GLU A 155 31.68 -2.42 0.62
C GLU A 155 30.38 -2.84 -0.10
N PRO A 156 29.32 -3.20 0.64
CA PRO A 156 28.04 -3.59 0.05
C PRO A 156 27.39 -2.42 -0.70
N LEU A 157 26.63 -2.75 -1.74
CA LEU A 157 25.78 -1.79 -2.42
C LEU A 157 24.62 -1.38 -1.48
N ARG A 158 24.52 -0.10 -1.20
CA ARG A 158 23.56 0.42 -0.22
C ARG A 158 22.18 0.62 -0.82
N ILE A 159 21.15 0.09 -0.19
CA ILE A 159 19.75 0.43 -0.46
C ILE A 159 19.43 1.73 0.27
N ARG A 160 18.91 2.73 -0.44
CA ARG A 160 18.59 4.04 0.11
C ARG A 160 17.11 4.36 -0.03
N TYR A 161 16.57 5.07 0.95
CA TYR A 161 15.22 5.57 0.89
C TYR A 161 15.12 6.74 -0.11
N LYS A 162 14.27 6.61 -1.10
CA LYS A 162 13.88 7.58 -2.14
C LYS A 162 14.94 7.95 -3.19
N ASN A 163 16.19 8.20 -2.84
CA ASN A 163 17.21 8.66 -3.77
C ASN A 163 18.63 8.43 -3.23
N LYS A 164 19.64 8.78 -4.02
CA LYS A 164 21.06 8.62 -3.67
C LYS A 164 21.51 9.31 -2.38
N LYS A 165 20.79 10.34 -1.92
CA LYS A 165 21.06 11.07 -0.67
C LYS A 165 20.23 10.55 0.51
N GLY A 166 19.30 9.65 0.25
CA GLY A 166 18.41 9.10 1.28
C GLY A 166 19.12 8.25 2.33
N ARG A 167 18.43 8.05 3.45
CA ARG A 167 18.90 7.18 4.53
C ARG A 167 19.19 5.77 4.00
N VAL A 168 20.30 5.18 4.39
CA VAL A 168 20.61 3.77 4.11
C VAL A 168 19.67 2.89 4.93
N VAL A 169 18.98 1.95 4.29
CA VAL A 169 18.01 1.05 4.90
C VAL A 169 18.36 -0.43 4.71
N GLY A 170 19.33 -0.73 3.86
CA GLY A 170 19.78 -2.10 3.63
C GLY A 170 21.04 -2.14 2.75
N ASN A 171 21.55 -3.35 2.57
CA ASN A 171 22.74 -3.65 1.78
C ASN A 171 22.45 -4.81 0.82
N ILE A 172 23.16 -4.81 -0.32
CA ILE A 172 23.17 -5.88 -1.32
C ILE A 172 24.63 -6.34 -1.48
N TYR A 173 24.84 -7.64 -1.51
CA TYR A 173 26.14 -8.25 -1.64
C TYR A 173 26.31 -8.95 -3.00
N ASN A 174 27.54 -9.28 -3.37
CA ASN A 174 27.80 -10.06 -4.59
C ASN A 174 27.07 -11.39 -4.56
N GLY A 175 26.38 -11.71 -5.65
CA GLY A 175 25.63 -12.95 -5.78
C GLY A 175 24.15 -12.82 -5.40
N ASP A 176 23.75 -11.77 -4.66
CA ASP A 176 22.36 -11.56 -4.29
C ASP A 176 21.46 -11.45 -5.52
N GLN A 177 20.30 -12.10 -5.46
CA GLN A 177 19.21 -11.93 -6.42
C GLN A 177 18.37 -10.74 -5.97
N VAL A 178 18.31 -9.70 -6.80
CA VAL A 178 17.62 -8.44 -6.48
C VAL A 178 16.44 -8.26 -7.44
N GLU A 179 15.26 -8.16 -6.87
CA GLU A 179 14.08 -7.76 -7.64
C GLU A 179 14.13 -6.26 -7.89
N THR A 180 14.06 -5.87 -9.14
CA THR A 180 14.04 -4.46 -9.55
C THR A 180 12.76 -4.14 -10.31
N PHE A 181 12.28 -2.91 -10.16
CA PHE A 181 11.02 -2.42 -10.73
C PHE A 181 11.23 -1.24 -11.68
N GLY A 182 12.40 -1.18 -12.30
CA GLY A 182 12.80 -0.10 -13.19
C GLY A 182 13.80 0.85 -12.55
N VAL A 183 13.96 2.01 -13.17
CA VAL A 183 14.85 3.08 -12.68
C VAL A 183 14.04 4.34 -12.38
N ASN A 184 14.40 5.06 -11.33
CA ASN A 184 13.81 6.36 -11.04
C ASN A 184 14.37 7.45 -11.98
N LEU A 185 13.89 8.68 -11.83
CA LEU A 185 14.33 9.84 -12.63
C LEU A 185 15.83 10.16 -12.49
N GLU A 186 16.50 9.67 -11.46
CA GLU A 186 17.93 9.81 -11.24
C GLU A 186 18.76 8.63 -11.78
N GLY A 187 18.13 7.66 -12.46
CA GLY A 187 18.77 6.47 -13.03
C GLY A 187 19.11 5.38 -12.01
N TRP A 188 18.50 5.39 -10.82
CA TRP A 188 18.69 4.36 -9.81
C TRP A 188 17.63 3.25 -9.92
N ASN A 189 18.06 2.00 -9.71
CA ASN A 189 17.09 0.89 -9.66
C ASN A 189 16.14 1.03 -8.47
N ILE A 190 14.87 0.81 -8.72
CA ILE A 190 13.84 0.67 -7.69
C ILE A 190 13.88 -0.78 -7.24
N VAL A 191 14.20 -1.03 -5.96
CA VAL A 191 14.42 -2.38 -5.42
C VAL A 191 13.27 -2.89 -4.56
N ASP A 192 12.15 -2.18 -4.55
CA ASP A 192 10.91 -2.66 -3.97
C ASP A 192 9.70 -2.22 -4.78
N ASN A 193 8.58 -2.86 -4.50
CA ASN A 193 7.34 -2.57 -5.19
C ASN A 193 6.69 -1.24 -4.74
N LEU A 194 7.25 -0.58 -3.76
CA LEU A 194 6.73 0.68 -3.19
C LEU A 194 7.39 1.92 -3.82
N ARG A 195 8.42 1.72 -4.66
CA ARG A 195 9.20 2.77 -5.34
C ARG A 195 9.93 3.74 -4.41
N ASP A 196 9.97 3.45 -3.12
CA ASP A 196 10.62 4.31 -2.13
C ASP A 196 12.07 3.91 -1.85
N TYR A 197 12.48 2.71 -2.25
CA TYR A 197 13.82 2.20 -2.04
C TYR A 197 14.56 2.06 -3.35
N VAL A 198 15.75 2.58 -3.38
CA VAL A 198 16.59 2.64 -4.59
C VAL A 198 18.00 2.18 -4.31
N CYS A 199 18.63 1.55 -5.30
CA CYS A 199 20.05 1.25 -5.29
C CYS A 199 20.69 1.59 -6.64
N SER A 200 22.01 1.72 -6.67
CA SER A 200 22.75 2.01 -7.89
C SER A 200 22.59 0.88 -8.92
N ASN A 201 22.31 1.23 -10.18
CA ASN A 201 22.20 0.26 -11.26
C ASN A 201 23.56 -0.25 -11.78
N LYS A 202 24.66 0.38 -11.38
CA LYS A 202 26.02 0.10 -11.88
C LYS A 202 26.43 -1.36 -11.68
N PHE A 203 25.96 -2.00 -10.62
CA PHE A 203 26.35 -3.34 -10.19
C PHE A 203 25.23 -4.39 -10.31
N LEU A 204 24.10 -4.03 -10.89
CA LEU A 204 22.97 -4.94 -11.14
C LEU A 204 22.87 -5.24 -12.64
N LYS A 205 22.93 -6.53 -13.00
CA LYS A 205 22.81 -7.02 -14.37
C LYS A 205 21.59 -7.93 -14.57
#